data_f19be04ae3b844fddfafda5550e5ce35
#
_entry.id   f19be04ae3b844fddfafda5550e5ce35
#
_cell.length_a   1.000
_cell.length_b   1.000
_cell.length_c   1.000
_cell.angle_alpha   90.00
_cell.angle_beta   90.00
_cell.angle_gamma   90.00
#
_symmetry.space_group_name_H-M   'P 1'
#
loop_
_entity.id
_entity.type
_entity.pdbx_description
1 polymer ?
#
loop_
_entity_poly.entity_id
_entity_poly.type
_entity_poly.pdbx_seq_one_letter_code
_entity_poly.pdbx_strand_id
1 'polypeptide(L)'
;MEKFDKIVRYTFTKDERLSSKKDIQELFKNGSSFYLYPFKVITLPNPEGNQHQILFSVPKRIFKRAVDRNLLKRRMREAYRLHKHLLPAEPKVLNIAYIYTSKEILDYASIANPLEQSLIRIQKYVAKNGK
;
A
#
# COMPACT_ATOMS: atom_id res chain seq x y z
N MET A 1 25.72 -12.28 -15.34
CA MET A 1 25.36 -12.07 -14.91
C MET A 1 24.88 -11.15 -14.39
N GLU A 2 24.80 -10.43 -14.42
CA GLU A 2 24.31 -9.63 -13.96
C GLU A 2 23.07 -9.64 -13.54
N LYS A 3 22.48 -10.42 -13.64
CA LYS A 3 21.20 -10.54 -13.18
C LYS A 3 21.09 -10.37 -11.73
N PHE A 4 22.12 -10.45 -11.05
CA PHE A 4 22.08 -10.21 -9.64
C PHE A 4 21.76 -8.78 -9.31
N ASP A 5 22.10 -7.88 -10.20
CA ASP A 5 21.78 -6.49 -9.99
C ASP A 5 20.31 -6.23 -10.14
N LYS A 6 19.61 -7.19 -10.73
CA LYS A 6 18.22 -7.03 -11.00
C LYS A 6 17.34 -7.80 -10.07
N ILE A 7 17.86 -8.27 -8.98
CA ILE A 7 17.06 -9.04 -8.05
C ILE A 7 15.92 -8.20 -7.53
N VAL A 8 14.72 -8.66 -7.75
CA VAL A 8 13.52 -8.03 -7.22
C VAL A 8 13.33 -8.54 -5.81
N ARG A 9 13.18 -7.62 -4.87
CA ARG A 9 12.98 -8.03 -3.50
C ARG A 9 11.50 -8.11 -3.20
N TYR A 10 11.05 -9.30 -2.88
CA TYR A 10 9.65 -9.55 -2.56
C TYR A 10 9.47 -9.64 -1.06
N THR A 11 9.93 -8.61 -0.35
CA THR A 11 9.79 -8.56 1.10
C THR A 11 8.98 -7.34 1.49
N PHE A 12 8.47 -7.37 2.70
CA PHE A 12 7.82 -6.20 3.29
C PHE A 12 8.44 -6.02 4.66
N THR A 13 9.47 -5.18 4.70
CA THR A 13 10.27 -5.03 5.91
C THR A 13 9.61 -4.06 6.88
N LYS A 14 10.16 -4.02 8.08
CA LYS A 14 9.68 -3.11 9.11
C LYS A 14 9.78 -1.65 8.64
N ASP A 15 10.84 -1.35 7.89
CA ASP A 15 11.04 0.02 7.42
C ASP A 15 10.02 0.44 6.36
N GLU A 16 9.37 -0.51 5.73
CA GLU A 16 8.34 -0.22 4.74
C GLU A 16 6.97 -0.04 5.36
N ARG A 17 6.84 -0.28 6.66
CA ARG A 17 5.58 -0.12 7.35
C ARG A 17 5.44 1.31 7.84
N LEU A 18 4.34 1.93 7.50
CA LEU A 18 4.06 3.27 7.99
C LEU A 18 3.54 3.16 9.41
N SER A 19 4.33 3.61 10.37
CA SER A 19 3.96 3.48 11.77
C SER A 19 4.07 4.78 12.55
N SER A 20 4.67 5.82 11.99
CA SER A 20 4.77 7.10 12.66
C SER A 20 3.39 7.71 12.80
N LYS A 21 2.99 7.98 14.06
CA LYS A 21 1.69 8.56 14.31
C LYS A 21 1.54 9.91 13.62
N LYS A 22 2.59 10.70 13.62
CA LYS A 22 2.59 12.01 12.97
C LYS A 22 2.38 11.85 11.46
N ASP A 23 3.10 10.92 10.84
CA ASP A 23 3.00 10.72 9.40
C ASP A 23 1.63 10.17 9.00
N ILE A 24 1.07 9.31 9.83
CA ILE A 24 -0.26 8.76 9.57
C ILE A 24 -1.30 9.88 9.65
N GLN A 25 -1.21 10.74 10.63
CA GLN A 25 -2.14 11.85 10.76
C GLN A 25 -2.03 12.80 9.57
N GLU A 26 -0.81 13.07 9.15
CA GLU A 26 -0.56 13.93 8.00
C GLU A 26 -1.16 13.32 6.74
N LEU A 27 -0.99 12.02 6.57
CA LEU A 27 -1.51 11.30 5.42
C LEU A 27 -3.03 11.40 5.34
N PHE A 28 -3.71 11.17 6.46
CA PHE A 28 -5.17 11.23 6.46
C PHE A 28 -5.70 12.65 6.31
N LYS A 29 -4.93 13.63 6.75
CA LYS A 29 -5.36 15.02 6.69
C LYS A 29 -5.14 15.63 5.31
N ASN A 30 -3.98 15.37 4.72
CA ASN A 30 -3.55 16.06 3.51
C ASN A 30 -3.37 15.17 2.30
N GLY A 31 -3.55 13.87 2.44
CA GLY A 31 -3.34 12.96 1.32
C GLY A 31 -4.44 13.01 0.28
N SER A 32 -4.11 12.57 -0.92
CA SER A 32 -5.08 12.40 -1.99
C SER A 32 -5.62 10.99 -1.93
N SER A 33 -6.92 10.82 -2.16
CA SER A 33 -7.51 9.49 -2.05
C SER A 33 -8.27 9.12 -3.31
N PHE A 34 -8.37 7.80 -3.52
CA PHE A 34 -9.25 7.26 -4.54
C PHE A 34 -9.80 5.94 -4.02
N TYR A 35 -10.87 5.49 -4.65
CA TYR A 35 -11.52 4.25 -4.24
C TYR A 35 -11.35 3.21 -5.33
N LEU A 36 -10.92 2.03 -4.94
CA LEU A 36 -10.79 0.90 -5.85
C LEU A 36 -11.15 -0.34 -5.03
N TYR A 37 -12.39 -0.80 -5.19
CA TYR A 37 -12.90 -1.88 -4.35
C TYR A 37 -11.91 -3.03 -4.27
N PRO A 38 -11.60 -3.56 -3.11
CA PRO A 38 -12.24 -3.29 -1.81
C PRO A 38 -11.48 -2.26 -0.96
N PHE A 39 -10.73 -1.36 -1.58
CA PHE A 39 -9.87 -0.44 -0.83
C PHE A 39 -10.25 1.02 -1.05
N LYS A 40 -10.06 1.79 0.01
CA LYS A 40 -9.84 3.22 -0.12
C LYS A 40 -8.35 3.42 -0.01
N VAL A 41 -7.76 4.10 -0.97
CA VAL A 41 -6.31 4.29 -1.05
C VAL A 41 -6.01 5.76 -0.86
N ILE A 42 -5.11 6.07 0.08
CA ILE A 42 -4.70 7.46 0.36
C ILE A 42 -3.20 7.56 0.16
N THR A 43 -2.76 8.55 -0.58
CA THR A 43 -1.34 8.73 -0.84
C THR A 43 -0.91 10.16 -0.53
N LEU A 44 0.33 10.30 -0.08
CA LEU A 44 0.92 11.60 0.19
C LEU A 44 2.41 11.50 -0.07
N PRO A 45 3.00 12.40 -0.87
CA PRO A 45 4.46 12.38 -1.08
C PRO A 45 5.20 12.57 0.24
N ASN A 46 6.31 11.85 0.37
CA ASN A 46 7.15 11.96 1.56
C ASN A 46 8.57 12.31 1.09
N PRO A 47 8.86 13.61 0.89
CA PRO A 47 10.15 14.00 0.31
C PRO A 47 11.36 13.66 1.17
N GLU A 48 11.15 13.40 2.46
CA GLU A 48 12.25 13.06 3.35
C GLU A 48 12.45 11.57 3.51
N GLY A 49 11.60 10.77 2.85
CA GLY A 49 11.70 9.32 2.97
C GLY A 49 12.65 8.72 1.97
N ASN A 50 13.09 7.51 2.26
CA ASN A 50 13.97 6.74 1.38
C ASN A 50 13.22 5.70 0.58
N GLN A 51 12.05 5.34 1.03
CA GLN A 51 11.26 4.29 0.40
C GLN A 51 9.80 4.50 0.74
N HIS A 52 8.95 3.89 -0.06
CA HIS A 52 7.52 3.96 0.19
C HIS A 52 7.20 3.31 1.53
N GLN A 53 6.28 3.91 2.26
CA GLN A 53 5.81 3.34 3.52
C GLN A 53 4.31 3.12 3.42
N ILE A 54 3.88 1.95 3.87
CA ILE A 54 2.51 1.50 3.63
C ILE A 54 1.83 1.17 4.95
N LEU A 55 0.60 1.62 5.08
CA LEU A 55 -0.27 1.28 6.20
C LEU A 55 -1.41 0.44 5.67
N PHE A 56 -1.62 -0.73 6.27
CA PHE A 56 -2.76 -1.57 5.93
C PHE A 56 -3.74 -1.54 7.10
N SER A 57 -4.96 -1.13 6.82
CA SER A 57 -5.96 -0.94 7.86
C SER A 57 -7.22 -1.74 7.53
N VAL A 58 -7.69 -2.52 8.52
CA VAL A 58 -8.96 -3.23 8.42
C VAL A 58 -9.81 -2.75 9.59
N PRO A 59 -10.94 -2.07 9.31
CA PRO A 59 -11.69 -1.41 10.38
C PRO A 59 -12.25 -2.39 11.40
N LYS A 60 -12.04 -2.07 12.67
CA LYS A 60 -12.52 -2.89 13.76
C LYS A 60 -14.04 -2.92 13.83
N ARG A 61 -14.68 -1.84 13.44
CA ARG A 61 -16.15 -1.79 13.47
C ARG A 61 -16.80 -2.76 12.49
N ILE A 62 -16.08 -3.15 11.44
CA ILE A 62 -16.60 -4.09 10.46
C ILE A 62 -16.21 -5.51 10.83
N PHE A 63 -14.94 -5.70 11.21
CA PHE A 63 -14.43 -7.03 11.57
C PHE A 63 -13.98 -6.99 13.01
N LYS A 64 -14.87 -7.41 13.89
CA LYS A 64 -14.63 -7.30 15.34
C LYS A 64 -13.61 -8.29 15.86
N ARG A 65 -13.46 -9.42 15.17
CA ARG A 65 -12.50 -10.43 15.59
C ARG A 65 -11.12 -10.08 15.05
N ALA A 66 -10.14 -10.08 15.95
CA ALA A 66 -8.78 -9.76 15.55
C ALA A 66 -8.24 -10.77 14.53
N VAL A 67 -8.65 -12.03 14.64
CA VAL A 67 -8.16 -13.05 13.72
C VAL A 67 -8.59 -12.75 12.28
N ASP A 68 -9.78 -12.21 12.11
CA ASP A 68 -10.27 -11.85 10.77
C ASP A 68 -9.50 -10.65 10.23
N ARG A 69 -9.30 -9.64 11.08
CA ARG A 69 -8.54 -8.46 10.64
C ARG A 69 -7.11 -8.83 10.27
N ASN A 70 -6.48 -9.70 11.07
CA ASN A 70 -5.11 -10.10 10.80
C ASN A 70 -5.00 -10.93 9.54
N LEU A 71 -5.99 -11.76 9.25
CA LEU A 71 -6.02 -12.53 8.02
C LEU A 71 -6.07 -11.60 6.81
N LEU A 72 -6.95 -10.60 6.84
CA LEU A 72 -7.07 -9.67 5.72
C LEU A 72 -5.82 -8.82 5.57
N LYS A 73 -5.24 -8.35 6.68
CA LYS A 73 -3.99 -7.58 6.61
C LYS A 73 -2.87 -8.43 6.02
N ARG A 74 -2.81 -9.71 6.37
CA ARG A 74 -1.78 -10.58 5.82
C ARG A 74 -1.94 -10.74 4.33
N ARG A 75 -3.18 -10.89 3.85
CA ARG A 75 -3.41 -10.99 2.41
C ARG A 75 -3.05 -9.70 1.69
N MET A 76 -3.34 -8.55 2.30
CA MET A 76 -2.98 -7.26 1.72
C MET A 76 -1.47 -7.09 1.67
N ARG A 77 -0.78 -7.44 2.77
CA ARG A 77 0.68 -7.34 2.80
C ARG A 77 1.32 -8.27 1.76
N GLU A 78 0.78 -9.47 1.64
CA GLU A 78 1.32 -10.43 0.67
C GLU A 78 1.14 -9.91 -0.74
N ALA A 79 -0.02 -9.35 -1.05
CA ALA A 79 -0.26 -8.78 -2.37
C ALA A 79 0.68 -7.63 -2.65
N TYR A 80 0.89 -6.76 -1.67
CA TYR A 80 1.83 -5.64 -1.85
C TYR A 80 3.25 -6.16 -2.04
N ARG A 81 3.64 -7.10 -1.20
CA ARG A 81 5.00 -7.65 -1.27
C ARG A 81 5.33 -8.17 -2.65
N LEU A 82 4.39 -8.86 -3.27
CA LEU A 82 4.61 -9.48 -4.57
C LEU A 82 4.50 -8.50 -5.73
N HIS A 83 3.85 -7.36 -5.54
CA HIS A 83 3.62 -6.42 -6.64
C HIS A 83 4.26 -5.05 -6.43
N LYS A 84 5.03 -4.86 -5.35
CA LYS A 84 5.54 -3.53 -5.05
C LYS A 84 6.53 -3.01 -6.08
N HIS A 85 7.11 -3.90 -6.88
CA HIS A 85 8.03 -3.48 -7.93
C HIS A 85 7.32 -2.63 -9.01
N LEU A 86 6.00 -2.67 -9.05
CA LEU A 86 5.24 -1.83 -9.96
C LEU A 86 5.26 -0.36 -9.56
N LEU A 87 5.70 -0.06 -8.33
CA LEU A 87 5.75 1.31 -7.84
C LEU A 87 7.18 1.64 -7.42
N PRO A 88 8.01 2.08 -8.35
CA PRO A 88 9.39 2.41 -8.01
C PRO A 88 9.46 3.67 -7.14
N ALA A 89 10.57 3.80 -6.42
CA ALA A 89 10.76 4.93 -5.52
C ALA A 89 10.98 6.24 -6.27
N GLU A 90 11.37 6.16 -7.54
CA GLU A 90 11.58 7.34 -8.35
C GLU A 90 10.34 7.65 -9.14
N PRO A 91 9.98 8.89 -9.38
CA PRO A 91 10.69 10.10 -8.90
C PRO A 91 10.30 10.50 -7.48
N LYS A 92 9.31 9.86 -6.89
CA LYS A 92 8.84 10.25 -5.56
C LYS A 92 8.63 9.05 -4.67
N VAL A 93 8.89 9.25 -3.39
CA VAL A 93 8.57 8.29 -2.35
C VAL A 93 7.27 8.73 -1.71
N LEU A 94 6.40 7.78 -1.43
CA LEU A 94 5.05 8.05 -0.94
C LEU A 94 4.77 7.34 0.37
N ASN A 95 3.93 7.97 1.18
CA ASN A 95 3.23 7.29 2.26
C ASN A 95 1.87 6.90 1.71
N ILE A 96 1.48 5.65 1.89
CA ILE A 96 0.26 5.11 1.31
C ILE A 96 -0.53 4.37 2.37
N ALA A 97 -1.84 4.61 2.43
CA ALA A 97 -2.72 3.85 3.30
C ALA A 97 -3.73 3.09 2.46
N TYR A 98 -3.84 1.80 2.74
CA TYR A 98 -4.86 0.93 2.16
C TYR A 98 -5.87 0.62 3.24
N ILE A 99 -7.09 1.09 3.07
CA ILE A 99 -8.17 0.87 4.02
C ILE A 99 -9.17 -0.09 3.40
N TYR A 100 -9.34 -1.23 4.06
CA TYR A 100 -10.26 -2.26 3.58
C TYR A 100 -11.70 -1.82 3.84
N THR A 101 -12.55 -1.83 2.82
CA THR A 101 -13.91 -1.31 2.93
C THR A 101 -15.00 -2.34 2.73
N SER A 102 -14.65 -3.54 2.29
CA SER A 102 -15.63 -4.59 2.10
C SER A 102 -16.06 -5.19 3.45
N LYS A 103 -17.29 -5.65 3.51
CA LYS A 103 -17.78 -6.37 4.68
C LYS A 103 -17.50 -7.86 4.62
N GLU A 104 -16.96 -8.32 3.50
CA GLU A 104 -16.69 -9.73 3.28
C GLU A 104 -15.21 -10.02 3.43
N ILE A 105 -14.90 -11.24 3.85
CA ILE A 105 -13.52 -11.69 3.93
C ILE A 105 -13.17 -12.25 2.56
N LEU A 106 -12.59 -11.40 1.71
CA LEU A 106 -12.27 -11.77 0.34
C LEU A 106 -11.04 -12.66 0.31
N ASP A 107 -10.98 -13.54 -0.70
CA ASP A 107 -9.82 -14.39 -0.85
C ASP A 107 -8.64 -13.57 -1.38
N TYR A 108 -7.47 -14.22 -1.46
CA TYR A 108 -6.26 -13.52 -1.84
C TYR A 108 -6.37 -12.90 -3.23
N ALA A 109 -6.89 -13.65 -4.21
CA ALA A 109 -6.94 -13.13 -5.58
C ALA A 109 -7.83 -11.90 -5.67
N SER A 110 -8.95 -11.90 -4.95
CA SER A 110 -9.87 -10.76 -4.96
C SER A 110 -9.27 -9.53 -4.28
N ILE A 111 -8.25 -9.71 -3.46
CA ILE A 111 -7.52 -8.62 -2.83
C ILE A 111 -6.32 -8.23 -3.69
N ALA A 112 -5.60 -9.21 -4.21
CA ALA A 112 -4.37 -8.96 -4.94
C ALA A 112 -4.59 -8.23 -6.26
N ASN A 113 -5.64 -8.60 -6.99
CA ASN A 113 -5.89 -7.95 -8.28
C ASN A 113 -6.16 -6.46 -8.16
N PRO A 114 -7.07 -6.02 -7.28
CA PRO A 114 -7.25 -4.57 -7.09
C PRO A 114 -6.01 -3.89 -6.55
N LEU A 115 -5.27 -4.55 -5.68
CA LEU A 115 -4.06 -3.93 -5.13
C LEU A 115 -3.03 -3.71 -6.22
N GLU A 116 -2.85 -4.69 -7.10
CA GLU A 116 -1.96 -4.53 -8.24
C GLU A 116 -2.41 -3.36 -9.11
N GLN A 117 -3.70 -3.27 -9.40
CA GLN A 117 -4.23 -2.18 -10.20
C GLN A 117 -4.02 -0.83 -9.53
N SER A 118 -4.13 -0.80 -8.20
CA SER A 118 -3.91 0.44 -7.48
C SER A 118 -2.46 0.92 -7.60
N LEU A 119 -1.52 -0.01 -7.56
CA LEU A 119 -0.11 0.36 -7.70
C LEU A 119 0.18 0.90 -9.09
N ILE A 120 -0.41 0.29 -10.11
CA ILE A 120 -0.27 0.77 -11.48
C ILE A 120 -0.86 2.17 -11.60
N ARG A 121 -2.01 2.40 -10.99
CA ARG A 121 -2.66 3.70 -11.03
C ARG A 121 -1.83 4.77 -10.34
N ILE A 122 -1.28 4.44 -9.18
CA ILE A 122 -0.41 5.37 -8.45
C ILE A 122 0.83 5.68 -9.26
N GLN A 123 1.43 4.66 -9.86
CA GLN A 123 2.63 4.85 -10.65
C GLN A 123 2.39 5.78 -11.83
N LYS A 124 1.27 5.61 -12.51
CA LYS A 124 0.93 6.49 -13.62
C LYS A 124 0.70 7.93 -13.18
N TYR A 125 0.04 8.09 -12.03
CA TYR A 125 -0.21 9.42 -11.50
C TYR A 125 1.11 10.12 -11.16
N VAL A 126 2.01 9.42 -10.49
CA VAL A 126 3.30 9.98 -10.11
C VAL A 126 4.13 10.30 -11.34
N ALA A 127 4.15 9.40 -12.32
CA ALA A 127 4.91 9.64 -13.54
C ALA A 127 4.39 10.88 -14.27
N LYS A 128 3.08 11.07 -14.29
CA LYS A 128 2.48 12.20 -14.98
C LYS A 128 2.70 13.50 -14.24
N ASN A 129 2.64 13.48 -12.92
CA ASN A 129 2.70 14.69 -12.10
C ASN A 129 3.99 14.84 -11.31
N GLY A 130 4.95 13.98 -11.53
CA GLY A 130 6.15 13.91 -10.71
C GLY A 130 7.28 14.77 -11.17
N LYS A 131 7.02 15.75 -11.95
CA LYS A 131 8.10 16.58 -12.50
C LYS A 131 8.80 17.43 -11.51
#